data_e69e1bd0da9640f8ee5f5efdbb9be3cb
#
_entry.id   e69e1bd0da9640f8ee5f5efdbb9be3cb
#
_cell.length_a   1.000
_cell.length_b   1.000
_cell.length_c   1.000
_cell.angle_alpha   90.00
_cell.angle_beta   90.00
_cell.angle_gamma   90.00
#
_symmetry.space_group_name_H-M   'P 1'
#
loop_
_entity.id
_entity.type
_entity.pdbx_description
1 polymer ?
#
loop_
_entity_poly.entity_id
_entity_poly.type
_entity_poly.pdbx_seq_one_letter_code
_entity_poly.pdbx_strand_id
1 'polypeptide(L)'
;MANGAKWDATNLPIRPGLYANFVKAAGKAVLGGARGIVAVPIFTYDGGKAVSGKFYTIDAASDGIDLVGNANATPITRILEGGAKEVLVYAVPALVIPEDSSKQFIDLHEAFAVQDFNVFVYPTVIDDTVQATTKAWVSECRNEGKHFMYVAGGDAESDADIVTGNARSVALKDEYIVNLVTGVVLLDGTEVQSADYAPHIAGLIAGTPINKSITYVELPIADVTLRLKNSQIEKALTSGSLVIVKDGNKVRIEQGITTDSNATERGKIRTTRAKQAVATDLPAAARDNYIGKIDNEPNGQAALIAAFKAYLETLEGENVLTDPRVALSSNFKSEGDKVFIDVSYEDLDSVERIFLTITH
;
A
#
# COMPACT_ATOMS: atom_id res chain seq x y z
N MET A 1 9.29 57.27 -8.53
CA MET A 1 9.19 55.91 -9.09
C MET A 1 8.09 55.18 -8.31
N ALA A 2 7.09 54.63 -9.01
CA ALA A 2 6.01 53.86 -8.34
C ALA A 2 6.49 52.44 -8.08
N ASN A 3 7.28 52.24 -7.00
CA ASN A 3 7.73 50.91 -6.60
C ASN A 3 6.66 50.27 -5.71
N GLY A 4 6.13 49.11 -6.16
CA GLY A 4 5.24 48.28 -5.37
C GLY A 4 3.76 48.63 -5.40
N ALA A 5 3.30 49.44 -6.35
CA ALA A 5 1.87 49.72 -6.53
C ALA A 5 1.13 48.45 -7.03
N LYS A 6 -0.09 48.23 -6.52
CA LYS A 6 -0.98 47.19 -7.06
C LYS A 6 -1.38 47.51 -8.50
N TRP A 7 -1.58 46.49 -9.31
CA TRP A 7 -2.06 46.61 -10.67
C TRP A 7 -3.36 45.79 -10.85
N ASP A 8 -4.17 46.21 -11.81
CA ASP A 8 -5.41 45.57 -12.22
C ASP A 8 -5.28 45.16 -13.70
N ALA A 9 -5.59 43.89 -13.99
CA ALA A 9 -5.48 43.31 -15.34
C ALA A 9 -6.43 44.00 -16.35
N THR A 10 -7.50 44.64 -15.88
CA THR A 10 -8.45 45.38 -16.72
C THR A 10 -8.04 46.83 -16.93
N ASN A 11 -7.07 47.34 -16.15
CA ASN A 11 -6.56 48.71 -16.26
C ASN A 11 -5.06 48.76 -15.96
N LEU A 12 -4.26 48.39 -16.96
CA LEU A 12 -2.80 48.28 -16.83
C LEU A 12 -2.15 49.67 -16.68
N PRO A 13 -1.19 49.82 -15.74
CA PRO A 13 -0.43 51.05 -15.56
C PRO A 13 0.40 51.41 -16.80
N ILE A 14 0.33 52.67 -17.25
CA ILE A 14 1.02 53.17 -18.44
C ILE A 14 2.50 53.51 -18.15
N ARG A 15 2.86 53.81 -16.90
CA ARG A 15 4.22 54.23 -16.55
C ARG A 15 5.16 53.00 -16.41
N PRO A 16 6.40 53.06 -16.92
CA PRO A 16 7.39 52.03 -16.64
C PRO A 16 7.65 51.91 -15.13
N GLY A 17 7.59 50.69 -14.60
CA GLY A 17 7.79 50.42 -13.16
C GLY A 17 7.54 48.98 -12.81
N LEU A 18 7.88 48.58 -11.57
CA LEU A 18 7.53 47.29 -10.98
C LEU A 18 6.15 47.41 -10.32
N TYR A 19 5.22 46.58 -10.75
CA TYR A 19 3.89 46.48 -10.21
C TYR A 19 3.70 45.08 -9.62
N ALA A 20 3.33 44.96 -8.34
CA ALA A 20 3.22 43.69 -7.67
C ALA A 20 1.84 43.56 -6.98
N ASN A 21 1.11 42.50 -7.30
CA ASN A 21 -0.04 42.09 -6.54
C ASN A 21 0.42 41.04 -5.55
N PHE A 22 0.30 41.32 -4.26
CA PHE A 22 0.49 40.33 -3.20
C PHE A 22 -0.79 39.51 -3.12
N VAL A 23 -0.79 38.35 -3.75
CA VAL A 23 -1.81 37.32 -3.52
C VAL A 23 -1.43 36.59 -2.23
N LYS A 24 -2.40 36.40 -1.33
CA LYS A 24 -2.18 35.58 -0.13
C LYS A 24 -1.61 34.24 -0.59
N ALA A 25 -0.49 33.85 -0.01
CA ALA A 25 0.18 32.61 -0.42
C ALA A 25 -0.84 31.47 -0.55
N ALA A 26 -0.70 30.67 -1.61
CA ALA A 26 -1.47 29.44 -1.77
C ALA A 26 -1.50 28.68 -0.44
N GLY A 27 -2.62 28.03 -0.16
CA GLY A 27 -2.78 27.27 1.06
C GLY A 27 -1.62 26.31 1.32
N LYS A 28 -1.53 25.75 2.52
CA LYS A 28 -0.47 24.83 2.90
C LYS A 28 -0.34 23.71 1.86
N ALA A 29 0.89 23.39 1.49
CA ALA A 29 1.18 22.30 0.57
C ALA A 29 0.61 20.97 1.08
N VAL A 30 0.13 20.13 0.16
CA VAL A 30 -0.20 18.73 0.47
C VAL A 30 1.10 18.01 0.75
N LEU A 31 1.24 17.44 1.95
CA LEU A 31 2.36 16.58 2.32
C LEU A 31 1.93 15.13 2.15
N GLY A 32 2.80 14.29 1.58
CA GLY A 32 2.58 12.85 1.52
C GLY A 32 2.48 12.26 2.93
N GLY A 33 1.55 11.32 3.13
CA GLY A 33 1.38 10.60 4.38
C GLY A 33 2.56 9.69 4.73
N ALA A 34 2.62 9.25 5.99
CA ALA A 34 3.62 8.26 6.41
C ALA A 34 3.47 6.96 5.61
N ARG A 35 4.59 6.43 5.13
CA ARG A 35 4.66 5.18 4.37
C ARG A 35 5.73 4.28 4.96
N GLY A 36 5.52 2.96 4.81
CA GLY A 36 6.43 1.96 5.32
C GLY A 36 5.95 1.29 6.60
N ILE A 37 4.67 1.45 6.98
CA ILE A 37 4.08 0.86 8.18
C ILE A 37 3.34 -0.43 7.82
N VAL A 38 3.71 -1.53 8.48
CA VAL A 38 3.02 -2.82 8.37
C VAL A 38 2.29 -3.13 9.66
N ALA A 39 1.00 -3.43 9.54
CA ALA A 39 0.16 -3.85 10.66
C ALA A 39 0.13 -5.38 10.77
N VAL A 40 0.34 -5.90 11.98
CA VAL A 40 0.34 -7.34 12.27
C VAL A 40 -0.32 -7.64 13.61
N PRO A 41 -1.32 -8.53 13.67
CA PRO A 41 -1.85 -9.05 14.93
C PRO A 41 -0.90 -10.11 15.48
N ILE A 42 -0.65 -10.11 16.79
CA ILE A 42 0.10 -11.18 17.48
C ILE A 42 -0.82 -11.84 18.49
N PHE A 43 -1.05 -13.13 18.30
CA PHE A 43 -2.00 -13.92 19.10
C PHE A 43 -1.36 -14.53 20.35
N THR A 44 -0.04 -14.71 20.35
CA THR A 44 0.75 -15.23 21.48
C THR A 44 1.91 -14.29 21.75
N TYR A 45 2.09 -13.91 23.00
CA TYR A 45 3.14 -12.98 23.42
C TYR A 45 3.69 -13.32 24.80
N ASP A 46 3.71 -14.64 25.10
CA ASP A 46 4.25 -15.18 26.33
C ASP A 46 5.75 -14.90 26.44
N GLY A 47 6.17 -14.43 27.60
CA GLY A 47 7.58 -14.05 27.84
C GLY A 47 7.95 -12.66 27.37
N GLY A 48 7.00 -11.88 26.81
CA GLY A 48 7.16 -10.50 26.43
C GLY A 48 6.51 -9.50 27.40
N LYS A 49 6.55 -8.22 27.05
CA LYS A 49 5.97 -7.10 27.81
C LYS A 49 4.60 -6.65 27.27
N ALA A 50 4.10 -7.29 26.19
CA ALA A 50 2.85 -6.89 25.55
C ALA A 50 1.66 -7.08 26.50
N VAL A 51 0.77 -6.10 26.47
CA VAL A 51 -0.51 -6.11 27.21
C VAL A 51 -1.65 -6.35 26.24
N SER A 52 -2.50 -7.31 26.56
CA SER A 52 -3.68 -7.67 25.78
C SER A 52 -4.51 -6.44 25.37
N GLY A 53 -4.93 -6.38 24.11
CA GLY A 53 -5.75 -5.31 23.54
C GLY A 53 -5.01 -3.98 23.31
N LYS A 54 -3.68 -3.96 23.32
CA LYS A 54 -2.87 -2.76 23.09
C LYS A 54 -2.14 -2.80 21.76
N PHE A 55 -1.99 -1.61 21.17
CA PHE A 55 -1.14 -1.37 20.01
C PHE A 55 0.24 -0.92 20.43
N TYR A 56 1.25 -1.33 19.65
CA TYR A 56 2.65 -0.94 19.82
C TYR A 56 3.28 -0.66 18.45
N THR A 57 4.13 0.35 18.38
CA THR A 57 4.93 0.65 17.18
C THR A 57 6.35 0.18 17.42
N ILE A 58 6.88 -0.62 16.51
CA ILE A 58 8.20 -1.26 16.58
C ILE A 58 8.98 -0.88 15.31
N ASP A 59 10.21 -0.41 15.49
CA ASP A 59 11.14 -0.06 14.41
C ASP A 59 12.44 -0.88 14.46
N ALA A 60 12.66 -1.64 15.52
CA ALA A 60 13.80 -2.53 15.68
C ALA A 60 13.38 -3.95 16.08
N ALA A 61 14.06 -4.97 15.55
CA ALA A 61 13.77 -6.37 15.86
C ALA A 61 13.96 -6.71 17.36
N SER A 62 14.92 -6.07 18.03
CA SER A 62 15.14 -6.19 19.48
C SER A 62 13.91 -5.81 20.30
N ASP A 63 13.25 -4.73 19.91
CA ASP A 63 12.07 -4.23 20.61
C ASP A 63 10.87 -5.14 20.39
N GLY A 64 10.78 -5.76 19.20
CA GLY A 64 9.80 -6.82 18.92
C GLY A 64 10.00 -8.04 19.81
N ILE A 65 11.25 -8.49 20.00
CA ILE A 65 11.60 -9.60 20.91
C ILE A 65 11.22 -9.25 22.36
N ASP A 66 11.55 -8.05 22.80
CA ASP A 66 11.21 -7.56 24.13
C ASP A 66 9.69 -7.46 24.34
N LEU A 67 8.95 -7.09 23.28
CA LEU A 67 7.51 -6.92 23.33
C LEU A 67 6.75 -8.23 23.42
N VAL A 68 7.04 -9.20 22.54
CA VAL A 68 6.22 -10.41 22.39
C VAL A 68 6.94 -11.70 22.81
N GLY A 69 8.20 -11.62 23.23
CA GLY A 69 9.04 -12.76 23.52
C GLY A 69 9.71 -13.32 22.26
N ASN A 70 10.91 -13.91 22.43
CA ASN A 70 11.73 -14.38 21.31
C ASN A 70 11.02 -15.42 20.41
N ALA A 71 10.21 -16.30 20.99
CA ALA A 71 9.48 -17.33 20.23
C ALA A 71 8.41 -16.75 19.30
N ASN A 72 7.86 -15.59 19.62
CA ASN A 72 6.72 -14.98 18.92
C ASN A 72 7.14 -13.79 18.04
N ALA A 73 8.41 -13.37 18.08
CA ALA A 73 8.90 -12.17 17.38
C ALA A 73 9.20 -12.39 15.88
N THR A 74 9.23 -13.63 15.41
CA THR A 74 9.58 -13.96 14.01
C THR A 74 8.80 -13.16 12.97
N PRO A 75 7.46 -13.00 13.05
CA PRO A 75 6.72 -12.19 12.07
C PRO A 75 7.16 -10.73 12.06
N ILE A 76 7.39 -10.12 13.22
CA ILE A 76 7.88 -8.74 13.36
C ILE A 76 9.26 -8.60 12.72
N THR A 77 10.16 -9.52 13.04
CA THR A 77 11.53 -9.55 12.48
C THR A 77 11.47 -9.67 10.95
N ARG A 78 10.67 -10.58 10.40
CA ARG A 78 10.50 -10.74 8.94
C ARG A 78 9.95 -9.49 8.25
N ILE A 79 9.02 -8.79 8.88
CA ILE A 79 8.50 -7.52 8.35
C ILE A 79 9.62 -6.48 8.26
N LEU A 80 10.43 -6.32 9.30
CA LEU A 80 11.55 -5.38 9.32
C LEU A 80 12.66 -5.79 8.33
N GLU A 81 12.98 -7.08 8.23
CA GLU A 81 13.93 -7.61 7.24
C GLU A 81 13.46 -7.39 5.81
N GLY A 82 12.14 -7.38 5.57
CA GLY A 82 11.54 -7.01 4.28
C GLY A 82 11.75 -5.54 3.93
N GLY A 83 12.06 -4.69 4.90
CA GLY A 83 12.36 -3.27 4.70
C GLY A 83 11.28 -2.31 5.20
N ALA A 84 10.28 -2.77 5.93
CA ALA A 84 9.33 -1.89 6.60
C ALA A 84 10.07 -0.92 7.54
N LYS A 85 9.58 0.32 7.64
CA LYS A 85 10.12 1.32 8.56
C LYS A 85 9.64 1.09 9.98
N GLU A 86 8.37 0.70 10.11
CA GLU A 86 7.69 0.50 11.36
C GLU A 86 6.73 -0.69 11.27
N VAL A 87 6.54 -1.39 12.36
CA VAL A 87 5.56 -2.45 12.52
C VAL A 87 4.55 -2.04 13.58
N LEU A 88 3.30 -1.92 13.18
CA LEU A 88 2.18 -1.70 14.10
C LEU A 88 1.68 -3.05 14.61
N VAL A 89 2.10 -3.41 15.82
CA VAL A 89 1.76 -4.67 16.48
C VAL A 89 0.51 -4.51 17.32
N TYR A 90 -0.46 -5.39 17.15
CA TYR A 90 -1.62 -5.51 18.03
C TYR A 90 -1.52 -6.79 18.85
N ALA A 91 -1.45 -6.66 20.17
CA ALA A 91 -1.50 -7.80 21.08
C ALA A 91 -2.96 -8.28 21.21
N VAL A 92 -3.32 -9.30 20.44
CA VAL A 92 -4.70 -9.78 20.34
C VAL A 92 -5.16 -10.39 21.66
N PRO A 93 -6.32 -10.01 22.20
CA PRO A 93 -6.87 -10.65 23.38
C PRO A 93 -7.08 -12.14 23.18
N ALA A 94 -6.67 -12.95 24.16
CA ALA A 94 -6.91 -14.39 24.15
C ALA A 94 -8.42 -14.67 24.12
N LEU A 95 -8.81 -15.71 23.40
CA LEU A 95 -10.19 -16.20 23.38
C LEU A 95 -10.58 -16.67 24.79
N VAL A 96 -11.69 -16.18 25.29
CA VAL A 96 -12.29 -16.67 26.55
C VAL A 96 -13.11 -17.94 26.28
N ILE A 97 -13.73 -18.00 25.10
CA ILE A 97 -14.57 -19.12 24.65
C ILE A 97 -14.07 -19.53 23.26
N PRO A 98 -13.60 -20.78 23.05
CA PRO A 98 -13.05 -21.22 21.77
C PRO A 98 -14.01 -21.10 20.57
N GLU A 99 -15.33 -21.19 20.80
CA GLU A 99 -16.35 -21.07 19.77
C GLU A 99 -16.49 -19.63 19.22
N ASP A 100 -15.92 -18.64 19.90
CA ASP A 100 -15.98 -17.23 19.48
C ASP A 100 -14.83 -16.82 18.54
N SER A 101 -14.14 -17.77 17.91
CA SER A 101 -13.02 -17.47 17.01
C SER A 101 -13.37 -16.46 15.90
N SER A 102 -14.55 -16.58 15.29
CA SER A 102 -15.01 -15.64 14.26
C SER A 102 -15.17 -14.22 14.80
N LYS A 103 -15.66 -14.09 16.04
CA LYS A 103 -15.78 -12.80 16.71
C LYS A 103 -14.42 -12.16 16.99
N GLN A 104 -13.42 -12.96 17.38
CA GLN A 104 -12.06 -12.44 17.59
C GLN A 104 -11.50 -11.74 16.36
N PHE A 105 -11.72 -12.31 15.16
CA PHE A 105 -11.25 -11.68 13.91
C PHE A 105 -12.06 -10.42 13.55
N ILE A 106 -13.36 -10.37 13.86
CA ILE A 106 -14.18 -9.16 13.68
C ILE A 106 -13.66 -8.06 14.62
N ASP A 107 -13.53 -8.33 15.90
CA ASP A 107 -13.02 -7.38 16.91
C ASP A 107 -11.59 -6.89 16.55
N LEU A 108 -10.77 -7.78 15.97
CA LEU A 108 -9.44 -7.46 15.47
C LEU A 108 -9.51 -6.48 14.28
N HIS A 109 -10.36 -6.74 13.29
CA HIS A 109 -10.55 -5.86 12.15
C HIS A 109 -11.06 -4.47 12.57
N GLU A 110 -12.02 -4.41 13.50
CA GLU A 110 -12.52 -3.15 14.09
C GLU A 110 -11.39 -2.37 14.80
N ALA A 111 -10.53 -3.07 15.56
CA ALA A 111 -9.40 -2.44 16.23
C ALA A 111 -8.41 -1.81 15.23
N PHE A 112 -8.11 -2.51 14.13
CA PHE A 112 -7.24 -1.97 13.08
C PHE A 112 -7.92 -0.93 12.17
N ALA A 113 -9.25 -0.91 12.07
CA ALA A 113 -9.97 0.05 11.23
C ALA A 113 -9.69 1.52 11.58
N VAL A 114 -9.36 1.81 12.84
CA VAL A 114 -9.06 3.15 13.35
C VAL A 114 -7.57 3.48 13.44
N GLN A 115 -6.68 2.61 12.96
CA GLN A 115 -5.23 2.79 12.99
C GLN A 115 -4.69 3.14 11.60
N ASP A 116 -3.58 3.89 11.52
CA ASP A 116 -2.93 4.23 10.25
C ASP A 116 -1.81 3.23 9.93
N PHE A 117 -1.89 2.59 8.77
CA PHE A 117 -0.87 1.67 8.24
C PHE A 117 -1.02 1.51 6.71
N ASN A 118 0.00 0.94 6.06
CA ASN A 118 0.03 0.80 4.60
C ASN A 118 -0.19 -0.64 4.12
N VAL A 119 0.23 -1.62 4.92
CA VAL A 119 0.07 -3.04 4.61
C VAL A 119 -0.38 -3.78 5.86
N PHE A 120 -1.33 -4.67 5.71
CA PHE A 120 -1.79 -5.60 6.74
C PHE A 120 -1.34 -7.02 6.40
N VAL A 121 -0.96 -7.80 7.41
CA VAL A 121 -0.57 -9.20 7.24
C VAL A 121 -0.87 -9.99 8.50
N TYR A 122 -1.31 -11.23 8.35
CA TYR A 122 -1.35 -12.17 9.47
C TYR A 122 0.03 -12.79 9.72
N PRO A 123 0.34 -13.15 10.96
CA PRO A 123 1.64 -13.71 11.32
C PRO A 123 1.84 -15.17 10.89
N THR A 124 0.74 -15.85 10.54
CA THR A 124 0.70 -17.28 10.21
C THR A 124 -0.55 -17.61 9.38
N VAL A 125 -0.76 -18.88 9.11
CA VAL A 125 -1.92 -19.40 8.38
C VAL A 125 -3.23 -19.01 9.06
N ILE A 126 -4.19 -18.59 8.24
CA ILE A 126 -5.59 -18.41 8.61
C ILE A 126 -6.48 -19.24 7.68
N ASP A 127 -7.63 -19.65 8.15
CA ASP A 127 -8.58 -20.42 7.34
C ASP A 127 -9.28 -19.58 6.26
N ASP A 128 -9.91 -20.25 5.31
CA ASP A 128 -10.57 -19.61 4.16
C ASP A 128 -11.72 -18.69 4.58
N THR A 129 -12.39 -18.99 5.72
CA THR A 129 -13.48 -18.16 6.24
C THR A 129 -12.94 -16.81 6.73
N VAL A 130 -11.83 -16.86 7.49
CA VAL A 130 -11.14 -15.66 7.96
C VAL A 130 -10.56 -14.88 6.76
N GLN A 131 -10.01 -15.56 5.75
CA GLN A 131 -9.53 -14.90 4.53
C GLN A 131 -10.67 -14.16 3.79
N ALA A 132 -11.84 -14.78 3.67
CA ALA A 132 -13.00 -14.16 3.05
C ALA A 132 -13.52 -12.95 3.86
N THR A 133 -13.54 -13.06 5.18
CA THR A 133 -13.91 -11.97 6.09
C THR A 133 -12.91 -10.82 6.00
N THR A 134 -11.61 -11.12 5.93
CA THR A 134 -10.55 -10.12 5.76
C THR A 134 -10.69 -9.39 4.42
N LYS A 135 -10.98 -10.10 3.31
CA LYS A 135 -11.27 -9.47 2.02
C LYS A 135 -12.44 -8.49 2.11
N ALA A 136 -13.54 -8.89 2.77
CA ALA A 136 -14.70 -8.03 2.97
C ALA A 136 -14.32 -6.77 3.76
N TRP A 137 -13.56 -6.91 4.85
CA TRP A 137 -13.04 -5.81 5.65
C TRP A 137 -12.13 -4.85 4.85
N VAL A 138 -11.20 -5.38 4.03
CA VAL A 138 -10.38 -4.55 3.12
C VAL A 138 -11.23 -3.71 2.18
N SER A 139 -12.28 -4.32 1.61
CA SER A 139 -13.22 -3.62 0.73
C SER A 139 -14.05 -2.57 1.47
N GLU A 140 -14.51 -2.85 2.67
CA GLU A 140 -15.25 -1.92 3.53
C GLU A 140 -14.37 -0.71 3.91
N CYS A 141 -13.17 -0.95 4.43
CA CYS A 141 -12.22 0.11 4.74
C CYS A 141 -11.94 1.01 3.53
N ARG A 142 -11.76 0.44 2.34
CA ARG A 142 -11.57 1.20 1.10
C ARG A 142 -12.77 2.08 0.79
N ASN A 143 -13.98 1.59 0.94
CA ASN A 143 -15.22 2.36 0.73
C ASN A 143 -15.38 3.50 1.74
N GLU A 144 -14.82 3.35 2.94
CA GLU A 144 -14.76 4.38 3.99
C GLU A 144 -13.58 5.35 3.84
N GLY A 145 -12.75 5.17 2.79
CA GLY A 145 -11.61 6.04 2.49
C GLY A 145 -10.31 5.66 3.21
N LYS A 146 -10.23 4.47 3.77
CA LYS A 146 -9.00 3.89 4.34
C LYS A 146 -8.37 2.91 3.36
N HIS A 147 -7.15 3.21 2.94
CA HIS A 147 -6.47 2.49 1.86
C HIS A 147 -5.20 1.80 2.39
N PHE A 148 -5.16 0.48 2.31
CA PHE A 148 -4.00 -0.35 2.64
C PHE A 148 -4.01 -1.63 1.82
N MET A 149 -2.87 -2.33 1.71
CA MET A 149 -2.79 -3.63 1.08
C MET A 149 -2.87 -4.75 2.11
N TYR A 150 -3.43 -5.89 1.74
CA TYR A 150 -3.39 -7.12 2.52
C TYR A 150 -2.50 -8.16 1.83
N VAL A 151 -1.60 -8.79 2.57
CA VAL A 151 -0.76 -9.89 2.06
C VAL A 151 -1.22 -11.20 2.68
N ALA A 152 -1.70 -12.09 1.83
CA ALA A 152 -2.12 -13.45 2.17
C ALA A 152 -1.05 -14.47 1.80
N GLY A 153 -1.11 -15.62 2.45
CA GLY A 153 -0.34 -16.81 2.13
C GLY A 153 -1.12 -18.06 2.50
N GLY A 154 -0.57 -19.23 2.27
CA GLY A 154 -1.15 -20.52 2.60
C GLY A 154 -0.26 -21.38 3.48
N ASP A 155 -0.77 -22.54 3.83
CA ASP A 155 -0.05 -23.56 4.55
C ASP A 155 0.88 -24.38 3.62
N ALA A 156 1.68 -25.27 4.20
CA ALA A 156 2.62 -26.10 3.46
C ALA A 156 1.92 -27.06 2.48
N GLU A 157 0.69 -27.51 2.77
CA GLU A 157 -0.08 -28.38 1.88
C GLU A 157 -0.51 -27.61 0.63
N SER A 158 -1.04 -26.40 0.78
CA SER A 158 -1.41 -25.54 -0.33
C SER A 158 -0.21 -25.06 -1.16
N ASP A 159 0.94 -24.86 -0.51
CA ASP A 159 2.20 -24.46 -1.20
C ASP A 159 2.81 -25.61 -2.00
N ALA A 160 2.49 -26.87 -1.68
CA ALA A 160 2.90 -28.04 -2.46
C ALA A 160 2.10 -28.21 -3.75
N ASP A 161 0.94 -27.56 -3.89
CA ASP A 161 0.10 -27.58 -5.08
C ASP A 161 -0.26 -26.18 -5.56
N ILE A 162 0.39 -25.72 -6.63
CA ILE A 162 0.14 -24.39 -7.22
C ILE A 162 -1.33 -24.17 -7.64
N VAL A 163 -2.10 -25.23 -7.90
CA VAL A 163 -3.52 -25.12 -8.25
C VAL A 163 -4.33 -24.61 -7.08
N THR A 164 -4.06 -25.12 -5.87
CA THR A 164 -4.70 -24.66 -4.62
C THR A 164 -4.37 -23.19 -4.33
N GLY A 165 -3.08 -22.81 -4.42
CA GLY A 165 -2.65 -21.41 -4.26
C GLY A 165 -3.32 -20.47 -5.27
N ASN A 166 -3.43 -20.88 -6.54
CA ASN A 166 -4.11 -20.10 -7.57
C ASN A 166 -5.63 -19.99 -7.31
N ALA A 167 -6.27 -21.05 -6.81
CA ALA A 167 -7.69 -20.99 -6.45
C ALA A 167 -7.94 -19.95 -5.34
N ARG A 168 -7.06 -19.86 -4.35
CA ARG A 168 -7.10 -18.82 -3.31
C ARG A 168 -6.97 -17.41 -3.92
N SER A 169 -6.06 -17.18 -4.87
CA SER A 169 -5.94 -15.90 -5.56
C SER A 169 -7.23 -15.51 -6.29
N VAL A 170 -7.84 -16.46 -7.00
CA VAL A 170 -9.11 -16.25 -7.71
C VAL A 170 -10.26 -15.95 -6.73
N ALA A 171 -10.32 -16.61 -5.57
CA ALA A 171 -11.31 -16.36 -4.53
C ALA A 171 -11.14 -14.96 -3.90
N LEU A 172 -9.90 -14.55 -3.65
CA LEU A 172 -9.58 -13.25 -3.09
C LEU A 172 -9.82 -12.10 -4.08
N LYS A 173 -9.49 -12.24 -5.32
CA LYS A 173 -9.66 -11.30 -6.45
C LYS A 173 -9.99 -9.85 -6.05
N ASP A 174 -8.96 -9.09 -5.68
CA ASP A 174 -9.05 -7.68 -5.27
C ASP A 174 -7.74 -6.96 -5.58
N GLU A 175 -7.81 -5.69 -6.01
CA GLU A 175 -6.63 -4.88 -6.34
C GLU A 175 -5.77 -4.51 -5.12
N TYR A 176 -6.28 -4.65 -3.89
CA TYR A 176 -5.57 -4.36 -2.65
C TYR A 176 -5.03 -5.61 -1.95
N ILE A 177 -5.24 -6.80 -2.54
CA ILE A 177 -4.82 -8.07 -1.93
C ILE A 177 -3.70 -8.70 -2.77
N VAL A 178 -2.64 -9.12 -2.09
CA VAL A 178 -1.52 -9.89 -2.64
C VAL A 178 -1.58 -11.28 -2.04
N ASN A 179 -1.49 -12.33 -2.87
CA ASN A 179 -1.49 -13.71 -2.41
C ASN A 179 -0.19 -14.41 -2.79
N LEU A 180 0.66 -14.68 -1.82
CA LEU A 180 1.86 -15.49 -1.99
C LEU A 180 1.47 -16.97 -2.04
N VAL A 181 1.94 -17.68 -3.08
CA VAL A 181 1.54 -19.08 -3.34
C VAL A 181 2.71 -20.07 -3.37
N THR A 182 3.89 -19.61 -2.97
CA THR A 182 5.08 -20.45 -2.88
C THR A 182 5.71 -20.31 -1.50
N GLY A 183 5.94 -21.43 -0.84
CA GLY A 183 6.81 -21.48 0.33
C GLY A 183 8.28 -21.27 -0.06
N VAL A 184 9.13 -21.03 0.91
CA VAL A 184 10.55 -20.71 0.71
C VAL A 184 11.44 -21.59 1.56
N VAL A 185 12.70 -21.72 1.13
CA VAL A 185 13.79 -22.36 1.91
C VAL A 185 14.76 -21.27 2.32
N LEU A 186 14.91 -21.05 3.60
CA LEU A 186 15.83 -20.05 4.15
C LEU A 186 17.30 -20.47 3.93
N LEU A 187 18.23 -19.55 4.16
CA LEU A 187 19.69 -19.80 3.98
C LEU A 187 20.23 -20.92 4.90
N ASP A 188 19.58 -21.15 6.03
CA ASP A 188 19.91 -22.23 6.97
C ASP A 188 19.28 -23.59 6.61
N GLY A 189 18.51 -23.63 5.51
CA GLY A 189 17.80 -24.82 5.02
C GLY A 189 16.41 -25.02 5.61
N THR A 190 15.93 -24.13 6.47
CA THR A 190 14.58 -24.21 7.05
C THR A 190 13.52 -23.93 5.98
N GLU A 191 12.56 -24.83 5.82
CA GLU A 191 11.38 -24.62 4.98
C GLU A 191 10.35 -23.77 5.71
N VAL A 192 9.81 -22.77 5.01
CA VAL A 192 8.82 -21.82 5.53
C VAL A 192 7.66 -21.75 4.55
N GLN A 193 6.45 -22.00 5.03
CA GLN A 193 5.23 -21.88 4.24
C GLN A 193 4.93 -20.43 3.88
N SER A 194 4.15 -20.23 2.80
CA SER A 194 3.91 -18.87 2.26
C SER A 194 3.22 -17.95 3.26
N ALA A 195 2.31 -18.44 4.10
CA ALA A 195 1.68 -17.61 5.13
C ALA A 195 2.68 -17.09 6.16
N ASP A 196 3.64 -17.91 6.59
CA ASP A 196 4.66 -17.50 7.54
C ASP A 196 5.75 -16.60 6.91
N TYR A 197 5.90 -16.64 5.57
CA TYR A 197 6.79 -15.74 4.82
C TYR A 197 6.10 -14.47 4.33
N ALA A 198 4.77 -14.44 4.29
CA ALA A 198 3.97 -13.26 3.92
C ALA A 198 4.33 -11.99 4.71
N PRO A 199 4.69 -12.05 6.02
CA PRO A 199 5.23 -10.89 6.74
C PRO A 199 6.45 -10.24 6.08
N HIS A 200 7.39 -11.02 5.54
CA HIS A 200 8.53 -10.48 4.80
C HIS A 200 8.10 -9.75 3.52
N ILE A 201 7.16 -10.34 2.77
CA ILE A 201 6.61 -9.71 1.56
C ILE A 201 5.84 -8.43 1.91
N ALA A 202 5.10 -8.41 3.01
CA ALA A 202 4.43 -7.20 3.50
C ALA A 202 5.44 -6.09 3.82
N GLY A 203 6.53 -6.44 4.50
CA GLY A 203 7.65 -5.54 4.76
C GLY A 203 8.28 -5.00 3.47
N LEU A 204 8.51 -5.87 2.48
CA LEU A 204 9.07 -5.51 1.19
C LEU A 204 8.14 -4.55 0.41
N ILE A 205 6.85 -4.81 0.39
CA ILE A 205 5.86 -3.92 -0.24
C ILE A 205 5.85 -2.56 0.46
N ALA A 206 5.79 -2.53 1.79
CA ALA A 206 5.75 -1.29 2.56
C ALA A 206 7.05 -0.48 2.44
N GLY A 207 8.22 -1.14 2.50
CA GLY A 207 9.53 -0.51 2.48
C GLY A 207 10.02 -0.08 1.12
N THR A 208 9.53 -0.70 0.04
CA THR A 208 9.91 -0.32 -1.33
C THR A 208 9.44 1.11 -1.64
N PRO A 209 10.29 2.00 -2.21
CA PRO A 209 9.86 3.31 -2.66
C PRO A 209 8.64 3.24 -3.57
N ILE A 210 7.73 4.22 -3.47
CA ILE A 210 6.44 4.19 -4.17
C ILE A 210 6.58 4.17 -5.70
N ASN A 211 7.68 4.69 -6.22
CA ASN A 211 8.03 4.72 -7.65
C ASN A 211 8.78 3.46 -8.13
N LYS A 212 8.91 2.44 -7.29
CA LYS A 212 9.61 1.19 -7.63
C LYS A 212 8.67 -0.01 -7.60
N SER A 213 8.93 -0.97 -8.48
CA SER A 213 8.26 -2.27 -8.47
C SER A 213 9.06 -3.26 -7.63
N ILE A 214 8.38 -4.24 -7.04
CA ILE A 214 9.02 -5.40 -6.42
C ILE A 214 9.24 -6.55 -7.42
N THR A 215 8.88 -6.38 -8.69
CA THR A 215 9.17 -7.34 -9.77
C THR A 215 10.67 -7.58 -9.89
N TYR A 216 11.08 -8.84 -9.94
CA TYR A 216 12.48 -9.30 -9.98
C TYR A 216 13.37 -8.88 -8.81
N VAL A 217 12.78 -8.42 -7.71
CA VAL A 217 13.53 -8.19 -6.48
C VAL A 217 14.10 -9.53 -5.99
N GLU A 218 15.39 -9.55 -5.73
CA GLU A 218 16.11 -10.68 -5.16
C GLU A 218 15.81 -10.81 -3.67
N LEU A 219 15.47 -12.01 -3.23
CA LEU A 219 15.16 -12.31 -1.84
C LEU A 219 16.33 -13.02 -1.16
N PRO A 220 16.60 -12.76 0.13
CA PRO A 220 17.71 -13.35 0.87
C PRO A 220 17.38 -14.78 1.35
N ILE A 221 17.03 -15.66 0.43
CA ILE A 221 16.63 -17.06 0.69
C ILE A 221 17.39 -18.02 -0.24
N ALA A 222 17.50 -19.28 0.13
CA ALA A 222 18.26 -20.27 -0.61
C ALA A 222 17.48 -20.82 -1.82
N ASP A 223 16.19 -21.09 -1.66
CA ASP A 223 15.35 -21.72 -2.68
C ASP A 223 13.85 -21.46 -2.40
N VAL A 224 13.01 -22.06 -3.24
CA VAL A 224 11.55 -22.20 -3.04
C VAL A 224 11.22 -23.66 -2.74
N THR A 225 10.15 -23.91 -1.97
CA THR A 225 9.71 -25.27 -1.64
C THR A 225 9.18 -26.01 -2.85
N LEU A 226 8.60 -25.30 -3.82
CA LEU A 226 8.08 -25.85 -5.08
C LEU A 226 8.65 -25.09 -6.28
N ARG A 227 9.47 -25.77 -7.09
CA ARG A 227 9.96 -25.21 -8.37
C ARG A 227 8.93 -25.39 -9.45
N LEU A 228 8.46 -24.29 -10.02
CA LEU A 228 7.42 -24.26 -11.04
C LEU A 228 8.01 -24.30 -12.45
N LYS A 229 7.29 -24.92 -13.36
CA LYS A 229 7.56 -24.85 -14.82
C LYS A 229 7.01 -23.51 -15.35
N ASN A 230 7.54 -23.02 -16.48
CA ASN A 230 7.10 -21.78 -17.10
C ASN A 230 5.56 -21.71 -17.29
N SER A 231 4.94 -22.79 -17.76
CA SER A 231 3.48 -22.84 -17.96
C SER A 231 2.69 -22.76 -16.64
N GLN A 232 3.27 -23.22 -15.53
CA GLN A 232 2.67 -23.09 -14.20
C GLN A 232 2.82 -21.66 -13.66
N ILE A 233 3.97 -21.02 -13.90
CA ILE A 233 4.22 -19.61 -13.57
C ILE A 233 3.25 -18.71 -14.34
N GLU A 234 3.12 -18.88 -15.67
CA GLU A 234 2.18 -18.12 -16.50
C GLU A 234 0.74 -18.25 -16.00
N LYS A 235 0.32 -19.48 -15.65
CA LYS A 235 -1.01 -19.72 -15.08
C LYS A 235 -1.18 -19.06 -13.72
N ALA A 236 -0.17 -19.10 -12.86
CA ALA A 236 -0.21 -18.43 -11.56
C ALA A 236 -0.33 -16.92 -11.70
N LEU A 237 0.47 -16.29 -12.57
CA LEU A 237 0.39 -14.86 -12.86
C LEU A 237 -1.00 -14.46 -13.41
N THR A 238 -1.55 -15.28 -14.32
CA THR A 238 -2.91 -15.06 -14.87
C THR A 238 -3.99 -15.18 -13.79
N SER A 239 -3.76 -15.98 -12.76
CA SER A 239 -4.67 -16.13 -11.61
C SER A 239 -4.51 -15.03 -10.57
N GLY A 240 -3.55 -14.10 -10.73
CA GLY A 240 -3.24 -13.06 -9.76
C GLY A 240 -2.42 -13.54 -8.56
N SER A 241 -1.63 -14.59 -8.75
CA SER A 241 -0.78 -15.17 -7.71
C SER A 241 0.62 -14.55 -7.73
N LEU A 242 1.10 -14.07 -6.60
CA LEU A 242 2.49 -13.67 -6.43
C LEU A 242 3.35 -14.91 -6.26
N VAL A 243 4.32 -15.08 -7.15
CA VAL A 243 5.18 -16.26 -7.23
C VAL A 243 6.61 -15.87 -6.96
N ILE A 244 7.31 -16.68 -6.17
CA ILE A 244 8.76 -16.61 -6.00
C ILE A 244 9.38 -17.71 -6.83
N VAL A 245 10.45 -17.40 -7.57
CA VAL A 245 11.12 -18.33 -8.48
C VAL A 245 12.62 -18.40 -8.23
N LYS A 246 13.19 -19.57 -8.46
CA LYS A 246 14.65 -19.75 -8.53
C LYS A 246 15.12 -19.51 -9.97
N ASP A 247 15.90 -18.46 -10.16
CA ASP A 247 16.53 -18.08 -11.42
C ASP A 247 18.06 -18.18 -11.29
N GLY A 248 18.62 -19.25 -11.77
CA GLY A 248 20.05 -19.56 -11.61
C GLY A 248 20.44 -19.65 -10.13
N ASN A 249 21.29 -18.73 -9.68
CA ASN A 249 21.75 -18.65 -8.29
C ASN A 249 20.93 -17.69 -7.44
N LYS A 250 19.89 -17.05 -7.99
CA LYS A 250 19.09 -16.04 -7.33
C LYS A 250 17.67 -16.54 -7.13
N VAL A 251 17.06 -16.13 -6.02
CA VAL A 251 15.64 -16.33 -5.79
C VAL A 251 14.96 -14.96 -5.85
N ARG A 252 13.91 -14.86 -6.66
CA ARG A 252 13.29 -13.59 -6.99
C ARG A 252 11.77 -13.66 -6.97
N ILE A 253 11.15 -12.52 -6.75
CA ILE A 253 9.73 -12.35 -7.08
C ILE A 253 9.59 -12.29 -8.60
N GLU A 254 8.75 -13.17 -9.18
CA GLU A 254 8.53 -13.20 -10.63
C GLU A 254 7.87 -11.92 -11.13
N GLN A 255 6.78 -11.48 -10.48
CA GLN A 255 6.09 -10.25 -10.81
C GLN A 255 5.36 -9.69 -9.59
N GLY A 256 5.46 -8.38 -9.37
CA GLY A 256 4.80 -7.67 -8.26
C GLY A 256 3.34 -7.35 -8.58
N ILE A 257 2.46 -8.33 -8.40
CA ILE A 257 1.03 -8.25 -8.75
C ILE A 257 0.11 -8.50 -7.56
N THR A 258 -1.13 -8.02 -7.69
CA THR A 258 -2.24 -8.27 -6.78
C THR A 258 -3.15 -9.38 -7.33
N THR A 259 -4.11 -9.82 -6.52
CA THR A 259 -5.04 -10.87 -6.94
C THR A 259 -6.06 -10.44 -8.01
N ASP A 260 -6.20 -9.14 -8.30
CA ASP A 260 -6.98 -8.64 -9.44
C ASP A 260 -6.16 -8.52 -10.74
N SER A 261 -4.96 -9.08 -10.78
CA SER A 261 -4.13 -9.07 -11.99
C SER A 261 -4.78 -9.88 -13.10
N ASN A 262 -4.77 -9.31 -14.31
CA ASN A 262 -5.05 -10.03 -15.55
C ASN A 262 -3.78 -10.24 -16.41
N ALA A 263 -2.62 -10.22 -15.75
CA ALA A 263 -1.27 -10.43 -16.29
C ALA A 263 -0.74 -9.34 -17.22
N THR A 264 -1.53 -8.36 -17.66
CA THR A 264 -1.07 -7.37 -18.67
C THR A 264 -1.25 -5.91 -18.32
N GLU A 265 -2.37 -5.52 -17.69
CA GLU A 265 -2.72 -4.10 -17.58
C GLU A 265 -3.21 -3.66 -16.20
N ARG A 266 -3.58 -4.61 -15.33
CA ARG A 266 -4.16 -4.32 -14.02
C ARG A 266 -3.48 -5.10 -12.91
N GLY A 267 -3.70 -4.65 -11.68
CA GLY A 267 -3.28 -5.39 -10.49
C GLY A 267 -1.76 -5.37 -10.26
N LYS A 268 -1.08 -4.29 -10.64
CA LYS A 268 0.32 -4.09 -10.25
C LYS A 268 0.39 -3.48 -8.86
N ILE A 269 1.19 -4.06 -7.98
CA ILE A 269 1.41 -3.53 -6.62
C ILE A 269 1.87 -2.07 -6.67
N ARG A 270 2.76 -1.73 -7.61
CA ARG A 270 3.27 -0.37 -7.77
C ARG A 270 2.17 0.64 -8.08
N THR A 271 1.33 0.38 -9.09
CA THR A 271 0.25 1.30 -9.49
C THR A 271 -0.86 1.36 -8.44
N THR A 272 -1.19 0.24 -7.80
CA THR A 272 -2.13 0.20 -6.68
C THR A 272 -1.64 1.08 -5.52
N ARG A 273 -0.36 1.02 -5.16
CA ARG A 273 0.22 1.88 -4.11
C ARG A 273 0.19 3.36 -4.48
N ALA A 274 0.41 3.70 -5.75
CA ALA A 274 0.27 5.07 -6.25
C ALA A 274 -1.17 5.57 -6.10
N LYS A 275 -2.17 4.77 -6.48
CA LYS A 275 -3.60 5.08 -6.28
C LYS A 275 -3.95 5.28 -4.80
N GLN A 276 -3.48 4.38 -3.94
CA GLN A 276 -3.69 4.49 -2.48
C GLN A 276 -3.09 5.77 -1.92
N ALA A 277 -1.89 6.17 -2.37
CA ALA A 277 -1.26 7.40 -1.94
C ALA A 277 -2.11 8.63 -2.29
N VAL A 278 -2.56 8.75 -3.54
CA VAL A 278 -3.42 9.85 -3.99
C VAL A 278 -4.74 9.85 -3.21
N ALA A 279 -5.38 8.68 -3.07
CA ALA A 279 -6.66 8.53 -2.36
C ALA A 279 -6.57 8.81 -0.85
N THR A 280 -5.40 8.71 -0.24
CA THR A 280 -5.17 9.00 1.18
C THR A 280 -4.72 10.44 1.40
N ASP A 281 -3.74 10.90 0.62
CA ASP A 281 -3.06 12.17 0.89
C ASP A 281 -3.92 13.39 0.51
N LEU A 282 -4.67 13.35 -0.60
CA LEU A 282 -5.53 14.46 -0.99
C LEU A 282 -6.66 14.72 0.01
N PRO A 283 -7.44 13.70 0.46
CA PRO A 283 -8.44 13.91 1.50
C PRO A 283 -7.85 14.35 2.85
N ALA A 284 -6.70 13.80 3.24
CA ALA A 284 -6.02 14.23 4.47
C ALA A 284 -5.65 15.71 4.40
N ALA A 285 -5.01 16.14 3.33
CA ALA A 285 -4.67 17.55 3.14
C ALA A 285 -5.91 18.47 3.08
N ALA A 286 -7.00 18.00 2.45
CA ALA A 286 -8.25 18.74 2.43
C ALA A 286 -8.80 18.98 3.84
N ARG A 287 -8.87 17.92 4.67
CA ARG A 287 -9.30 18.01 6.07
C ARG A 287 -8.42 18.97 6.88
N ASP A 288 -7.11 18.80 6.75
CA ASP A 288 -6.15 19.52 7.61
C ASP A 288 -6.00 20.98 7.25
N ASN A 289 -6.20 21.38 6.00
CA ASN A 289 -5.80 22.69 5.53
C ASN A 289 -6.92 23.52 4.87
N TYR A 290 -8.01 22.89 4.40
CA TYR A 290 -8.99 23.56 3.54
C TYR A 290 -10.42 23.52 4.08
N ILE A 291 -10.91 22.37 4.54
CA ILE A 291 -12.30 22.21 5.01
C ILE A 291 -12.57 23.13 6.19
N GLY A 292 -13.57 24.01 6.04
CA GLY A 292 -13.94 25.01 7.05
C GLY A 292 -12.94 26.17 7.21
N LYS A 293 -11.93 26.31 6.35
CA LYS A 293 -10.84 27.28 6.46
C LYS A 293 -10.72 28.23 5.28
N ILE A 294 -11.35 27.89 4.15
CA ILE A 294 -11.38 28.72 2.95
C ILE A 294 -12.83 28.97 2.54
N ASP A 295 -13.06 30.11 1.89
CA ASP A 295 -14.37 30.45 1.32
C ASP A 295 -14.57 29.73 -0.02
N ASN A 296 -15.82 29.30 -0.28
CA ASN A 296 -16.18 28.70 -1.56
C ASN A 296 -16.45 29.76 -2.61
N GLU A 297 -15.40 30.41 -3.04
CA GLU A 297 -15.36 31.41 -4.10
C GLU A 297 -14.18 31.13 -5.05
N PRO A 298 -14.08 31.82 -6.21
CA PRO A 298 -13.05 31.51 -7.23
C PRO A 298 -11.62 31.45 -6.67
N ASN A 299 -11.26 32.33 -5.73
CA ASN A 299 -9.91 32.35 -5.14
C ASN A 299 -9.67 31.14 -4.20
N GLY A 300 -10.66 30.74 -3.39
CA GLY A 300 -10.58 29.58 -2.52
C GLY A 300 -10.52 28.27 -3.32
N GLN A 301 -11.37 28.15 -4.33
CA GLN A 301 -11.36 27.01 -5.26
C GLN A 301 -10.03 26.91 -6.02
N ALA A 302 -9.49 28.01 -6.51
CA ALA A 302 -8.20 28.04 -7.20
C ALA A 302 -7.04 27.64 -6.27
N ALA A 303 -7.07 28.06 -5.00
CA ALA A 303 -6.06 27.67 -4.01
C ALA A 303 -6.07 26.15 -3.74
N LEU A 304 -7.25 25.56 -3.62
CA LEU A 304 -7.40 24.11 -3.41
C LEU A 304 -6.92 23.31 -4.64
N ILE A 305 -7.31 23.72 -5.84
CA ILE A 305 -6.88 23.10 -7.09
C ILE A 305 -5.35 23.18 -7.24
N ALA A 306 -4.77 24.36 -6.98
CA ALA A 306 -3.33 24.56 -7.07
C ALA A 306 -2.55 23.68 -6.11
N ALA A 307 -3.05 23.47 -4.88
CA ALA A 307 -2.40 22.61 -3.91
C ALA A 307 -2.47 21.12 -4.30
N PHE A 308 -3.63 20.64 -4.77
CA PHE A 308 -3.77 19.27 -5.25
C PHE A 308 -2.90 19.02 -6.47
N LYS A 309 -2.88 19.99 -7.41
CA LYS A 309 -2.04 19.91 -8.61
C LYS A 309 -0.55 19.86 -8.24
N ALA A 310 -0.07 20.74 -7.36
CA ALA A 310 1.32 20.75 -6.91
C ALA A 310 1.75 19.43 -6.25
N TYR A 311 0.88 18.78 -5.48
CA TYR A 311 1.14 17.48 -4.92
C TYR A 311 1.30 16.40 -6.02
N LEU A 312 0.38 16.35 -6.97
CA LEU A 312 0.44 15.38 -8.07
C LEU A 312 1.67 15.63 -8.99
N GLU A 313 2.03 16.89 -9.25
CA GLU A 313 3.25 17.26 -9.96
C GLU A 313 4.52 16.81 -9.19
N THR A 314 4.48 16.80 -7.86
CA THR A 314 5.57 16.21 -7.04
C THR A 314 5.67 14.72 -7.29
N LEU A 315 4.54 13.98 -7.28
CA LEU A 315 4.52 12.56 -7.59
C LEU A 315 4.96 12.26 -9.05
N GLU A 316 4.62 13.13 -9.98
CA GLU A 316 5.13 13.04 -11.37
C GLU A 316 6.64 13.23 -11.43
N GLY A 317 7.18 14.25 -10.76
CA GLY A 317 8.62 14.47 -10.66
C GLY A 317 9.39 13.31 -10.00
N GLU A 318 8.73 12.57 -9.12
CA GLU A 318 9.23 11.35 -8.49
C GLU A 318 9.02 10.09 -9.36
N ASN A 319 8.42 10.17 -10.52
CA ASN A 319 8.06 9.07 -11.42
C ASN A 319 7.10 8.06 -10.78
N VAL A 320 6.10 8.53 -10.05
CA VAL A 320 5.02 7.72 -9.47
C VAL A 320 3.84 7.61 -10.44
N LEU A 321 3.49 8.72 -11.08
CA LEU A 321 2.39 8.87 -12.05
C LEU A 321 2.82 9.86 -13.16
N THR A 322 1.99 10.05 -14.17
CA THR A 322 2.23 11.04 -15.23
C THR A 322 0.93 11.74 -15.66
N ASP A 323 1.06 12.89 -16.34
CA ASP A 323 -0.02 13.74 -16.87
C ASP A 323 -1.09 14.12 -15.81
N PRO A 324 -0.70 14.65 -14.64
CA PRO A 324 -1.66 15.00 -13.60
C PRO A 324 -2.50 16.21 -13.99
N ARG A 325 -3.82 16.09 -13.84
CA ARG A 325 -4.77 17.18 -14.11
C ARG A 325 -5.71 17.35 -12.93
N VAL A 326 -5.94 18.58 -12.54
CA VAL A 326 -6.87 18.95 -11.48
C VAL A 326 -7.68 20.14 -11.96
N ALA A 327 -8.99 20.02 -11.94
CA ALA A 327 -9.91 21.08 -12.38
C ALA A 327 -11.22 21.03 -11.59
N LEU A 328 -11.98 22.12 -11.62
CA LEU A 328 -13.38 22.05 -11.20
C LEU A 328 -14.13 21.07 -12.11
N SER A 329 -15.04 20.28 -11.52
CA SER A 329 -15.85 19.34 -12.29
C SER A 329 -16.72 20.10 -13.30
N SER A 330 -16.73 19.58 -14.54
CA SER A 330 -17.66 20.05 -15.58
C SER A 330 -19.07 19.45 -15.42
N ASN A 331 -19.20 18.36 -14.66
CA ASN A 331 -20.46 17.62 -14.46
C ASN A 331 -21.27 18.13 -13.27
N PHE A 332 -20.60 18.75 -12.28
CA PHE A 332 -21.23 19.21 -11.05
C PHE A 332 -20.83 20.65 -10.75
N LYS A 333 -21.83 21.49 -10.44
CA LYS A 333 -21.62 22.89 -10.11
C LYS A 333 -21.21 23.04 -8.65
N SER A 334 -20.06 23.69 -8.42
CA SER A 334 -19.62 24.09 -7.08
C SER A 334 -20.44 25.29 -6.60
N GLU A 335 -21.19 25.12 -5.51
CA GLU A 335 -22.01 26.18 -4.91
C GLU A 335 -22.31 25.88 -3.42
N GLY A 336 -22.58 26.94 -2.66
CA GLY A 336 -22.83 26.85 -1.21
C GLY A 336 -21.56 26.36 -0.48
N ASP A 337 -21.66 25.25 0.22
CA ASP A 337 -20.56 24.59 0.94
C ASP A 337 -19.87 23.45 0.13
N LYS A 338 -20.26 23.27 -1.13
CA LYS A 338 -19.84 22.15 -1.98
C LYS A 338 -18.88 22.61 -3.07
N VAL A 339 -17.72 21.96 -3.14
CA VAL A 339 -16.76 22.09 -4.24
C VAL A 339 -16.57 20.72 -4.88
N PHE A 340 -16.73 20.65 -6.21
CA PHE A 340 -16.52 19.45 -7.01
C PHE A 340 -15.26 19.59 -7.83
N ILE A 341 -14.29 18.69 -7.62
CA ILE A 341 -12.98 18.69 -8.29
C ILE A 341 -12.80 17.35 -8.97
N ASP A 342 -12.45 17.40 -10.26
CA ASP A 342 -12.01 16.25 -11.04
C ASP A 342 -10.49 16.16 -10.98
N VAL A 343 -9.98 14.99 -10.61
CA VAL A 343 -8.56 14.64 -10.58
C VAL A 343 -8.34 13.50 -11.55
N SER A 344 -7.39 13.65 -12.47
CA SER A 344 -6.98 12.57 -13.37
C SER A 344 -5.45 12.54 -13.53
N TYR A 345 -4.91 11.37 -13.74
CA TYR A 345 -3.50 11.09 -14.03
C TYR A 345 -3.39 9.74 -14.74
N GLU A 346 -2.24 9.47 -15.32
CA GLU A 346 -1.93 8.18 -15.91
C GLU A 346 -0.98 7.40 -15.00
N ASP A 347 -1.24 6.09 -14.86
CA ASP A 347 -0.38 5.19 -14.10
C ASP A 347 0.98 5.04 -14.81
N LEU A 348 2.08 5.17 -14.06
CA LEU A 348 3.42 4.94 -14.58
C LEU A 348 3.93 3.57 -14.10
N ASP A 349 4.12 2.62 -15.04
CA ASP A 349 4.60 1.29 -14.73
C ASP A 349 6.11 1.11 -14.97
N SER A 350 6.65 0.00 -14.50
CA SER A 350 8.04 -0.42 -14.73
C SER A 350 8.17 -1.13 -16.07
N VAL A 351 9.34 -1.06 -16.70
CA VAL A 351 9.66 -1.93 -17.84
C VAL A 351 9.87 -3.35 -17.31
N GLU A 352 8.92 -4.24 -17.58
CA GLU A 352 8.96 -5.64 -17.14
C GLU A 352 9.11 -6.62 -18.31
N ARG A 353 8.73 -6.21 -19.54
CA ARG A 353 8.82 -7.06 -20.73
C ARG A 353 9.57 -6.33 -21.83
N ILE A 354 10.66 -6.93 -22.31
CA ILE A 354 11.50 -6.37 -23.38
C ILE A 354 11.42 -7.31 -24.57
N PHE A 355 10.89 -6.82 -25.68
CA PHE A 355 10.86 -7.57 -26.95
C PHE A 355 11.99 -7.07 -27.83
N LEU A 356 12.93 -7.96 -28.20
CA LEU A 356 14.12 -7.62 -28.97
C LEU A 356 14.11 -8.38 -30.31
N THR A 357 14.22 -7.63 -31.41
CA THR A 357 14.45 -8.21 -32.73
C THR A 357 15.90 -7.93 -33.14
N ILE A 358 16.68 -8.98 -33.37
CA ILE A 358 18.07 -8.89 -33.82
C ILE A 358 18.12 -9.34 -35.29
N THR A 359 18.58 -8.42 -36.15
CA THR A 359 18.88 -8.72 -37.55
C THR A 359 20.38 -8.73 -37.74
N HIS A 360 20.95 -9.79 -38.40
CA HIS A 360 22.39 -9.94 -38.66
C HIS A 360 22.64 -10.10 -40.15
#